data_5bd7865f58d6809993cbeb615266affe
#
_entry.id   5bd7865f58d6809993cbeb615266affe
#
_cell.length_a   1.000
_cell.length_b   1.000
_cell.length_c   1.000
_cell.angle_alpha   90.00
_cell.angle_beta   90.00
_cell.angle_gamma   90.00
#
_symmetry.space_group_name_H-M   'P 1'
#
loop_
_entity.id
_entity.type
_entity.pdbx_description
1 polymer ?
#
loop_
_entity_poly.entity_id
_entity_poly.type
_entity_poly.pdbx_seq_one_letter_code
_entity_poly.pdbx_strand_id
1 'polypeptide(L)'
;MKQFSTPIRRLEGVTYWVIEDPDGIYDFINTEIRKEWEADAESEARNAEDDLWLQTLSKRRWSLEIVPIARIKLNPAIVNYVDPKSGYNFQEELAKRSLELRTGIKEFSIVIWPVIVRKEDFMLVDGYCRYTTLKALGVPKTYTYMGTI
;
A
#
# COMPACT_ATOMS: atom_id res chain seq x y z
N MET A 1 -22.41 5.34 -15.42
CA MET A 1 -21.08 5.45 -14.79
C MET A 1 -21.27 5.61 -13.30
N LYS A 2 -20.83 4.61 -12.54
CA LYS A 2 -20.87 4.73 -11.08
C LYS A 2 -19.84 5.77 -10.65
N GLN A 3 -20.30 6.91 -10.20
CA GLN A 3 -19.44 7.80 -9.44
C GLN A 3 -19.25 7.19 -8.06
N PHE A 4 -18.05 6.70 -7.80
CA PHE A 4 -17.68 6.38 -6.44
C PHE A 4 -17.41 7.70 -5.71
N SER A 5 -18.35 8.16 -4.89
CA SER A 5 -18.00 9.14 -3.90
C SER A 5 -17.14 8.44 -2.86
N THR A 6 -15.83 8.57 -3.00
CA THR A 6 -14.90 8.01 -2.01
C THR A 6 -14.86 8.97 -0.82
N PRO A 7 -15.34 8.55 0.36
CA PRO A 7 -15.28 9.42 1.53
C PRO A 7 -13.84 9.79 1.87
N ILE A 8 -13.69 11.00 2.40
CA ILE A 8 -12.41 11.49 2.92
C ILE A 8 -12.47 11.42 4.45
N ARG A 9 -11.43 10.86 5.06
CA ARG A 9 -11.27 10.76 6.51
C ARG A 9 -9.92 11.30 6.94
N ARG A 10 -9.91 12.00 8.07
CA ARG A 10 -8.66 12.45 8.69
C ARG A 10 -8.33 11.56 9.88
N LEU A 11 -7.06 11.20 9.97
CA LEU A 11 -6.53 10.44 11.10
C LEU A 11 -5.11 10.91 11.39
N GLU A 12 -4.86 11.33 12.63
CA GLU A 12 -3.53 11.77 13.06
C GLU A 12 -2.92 12.85 12.14
N GLY A 13 -3.74 13.80 11.68
CA GLY A 13 -3.30 14.89 10.82
C GLY A 13 -3.12 14.54 9.35
N VAL A 14 -3.38 13.30 8.96
CA VAL A 14 -3.27 12.83 7.58
C VAL A 14 -4.67 12.61 7.01
N THR A 15 -4.84 12.97 5.75
CA THR A 15 -6.13 12.86 5.04
C THR A 15 -6.09 11.68 4.08
N TYR A 16 -7.12 10.83 4.15
CA TYR A 16 -7.22 9.60 3.37
C TYR A 16 -8.48 9.58 2.54
N TRP A 17 -8.37 9.01 1.33
CA TRP A 17 -9.54 8.44 0.66
C TRP A 17 -9.78 7.07 1.27
N VAL A 18 -11.03 6.79 1.69
CA VAL A 18 -11.35 5.49 2.27
C VAL A 18 -12.56 4.88 1.58
N ILE A 19 -12.47 3.59 1.30
CA ILE A 19 -13.60 2.78 0.89
C ILE A 19 -13.98 1.96 2.11
N GLU A 20 -15.20 2.15 2.62
CA GLU A 20 -15.66 1.49 3.84
C GLU A 20 -16.34 0.15 3.56
N ASP A 21 -17.01 0.05 2.41
CA ASP A 21 -17.70 -1.17 2.00
C ASP A 21 -16.71 -2.27 1.61
N PRO A 22 -16.78 -3.47 2.24
CA PRO A 22 -15.88 -4.58 1.91
C PRO A 22 -15.89 -4.98 0.43
N ASP A 23 -17.04 -4.96 -0.22
CA ASP A 23 -17.14 -5.28 -1.64
C ASP A 23 -16.47 -4.21 -2.50
N GLY A 24 -16.59 -2.95 -2.10
CA GLY A 24 -15.91 -1.83 -2.75
C GLY A 24 -14.39 -1.93 -2.62
N ILE A 25 -13.89 -2.33 -1.44
CA ILE A 25 -12.46 -2.57 -1.22
C ILE A 25 -11.98 -3.72 -2.11
N TYR A 26 -12.72 -4.81 -2.14
CA TYR A 26 -12.42 -5.96 -2.98
C TYR A 26 -12.27 -5.56 -4.45
N ASP A 27 -13.25 -4.80 -4.97
CA ASP A 27 -13.22 -4.35 -6.37
C ASP A 27 -12.02 -3.44 -6.65
N PHE A 28 -11.74 -2.49 -5.75
CA PHE A 28 -10.59 -1.59 -5.89
C PHE A 28 -9.27 -2.37 -5.96
N ILE A 29 -9.08 -3.32 -5.05
CA ILE A 29 -7.84 -4.09 -4.97
C ILE A 29 -7.71 -5.04 -6.17
N ASN A 30 -8.80 -5.70 -6.56
CA ASN A 30 -8.76 -6.67 -7.67
C ASN A 30 -8.78 -6.01 -9.06
N THR A 31 -8.95 -4.69 -9.15
CA THR A 31 -8.86 -3.94 -10.40
C THR A 31 -7.62 -3.06 -10.39
N GLU A 32 -7.63 -1.95 -9.63
CA GLU A 32 -6.57 -0.93 -9.69
C GLU A 32 -5.23 -1.42 -9.15
N ILE A 33 -5.23 -2.07 -7.99
CA ILE A 33 -4.00 -2.55 -7.37
C ILE A 33 -3.43 -3.74 -8.15
N ARG A 34 -4.28 -4.65 -8.59
CA ARG A 34 -3.85 -5.78 -9.44
C ARG A 34 -3.16 -5.31 -10.71
N LYS A 35 -3.71 -4.29 -11.38
CA LYS A 35 -3.08 -3.71 -12.58
C LYS A 35 -1.68 -3.17 -12.31
N GLU A 36 -1.50 -2.45 -11.20
CA GLU A 36 -0.19 -1.92 -10.81
C GLU A 36 0.81 -3.05 -10.55
N TRP A 37 0.41 -4.10 -9.84
CA TRP A 37 1.27 -5.22 -9.55
C TRP A 37 1.64 -6.03 -10.79
N GLU A 38 0.69 -6.22 -11.71
CA GLU A 38 0.95 -6.90 -12.98
C GLU A 38 1.91 -6.10 -13.86
N ALA A 39 1.73 -4.78 -13.91
CA ALA A 39 2.62 -3.90 -14.65
C ALA A 39 4.04 -3.89 -14.04
N ASP A 40 4.17 -3.85 -12.73
CA ASP A 40 5.45 -3.91 -12.02
C ASP A 40 6.15 -5.24 -12.26
N ALA A 41 5.42 -6.35 -12.21
CA ALA A 41 5.96 -7.67 -12.50
C ALA A 41 6.50 -7.75 -13.93
N GLU A 42 5.77 -7.21 -14.89
CA GLU A 42 6.21 -7.16 -16.28
C GLU A 42 7.48 -6.32 -16.46
N SER A 43 7.52 -5.10 -15.88
CA SER A 43 8.67 -4.21 -15.98
C SER A 43 9.92 -4.75 -15.28
N GLU A 44 9.74 -5.53 -14.22
CA GLU A 44 10.83 -6.17 -13.47
C GLU A 44 11.18 -7.58 -14.00
N ALA A 45 10.60 -7.98 -15.13
CA ALA A 45 10.76 -9.31 -15.72
C ALA A 45 10.39 -10.45 -14.76
N ARG A 46 9.46 -10.19 -13.83
CA ARG A 46 8.88 -11.21 -12.96
C ARG A 46 7.64 -11.80 -13.62
N ASN A 47 7.39 -13.07 -13.35
CA ASN A 47 6.14 -13.70 -13.79
C ASN A 47 5.05 -13.42 -12.75
N ALA A 48 4.06 -12.61 -13.12
CA ALA A 48 2.95 -12.27 -12.22
C ALA A 48 2.15 -13.51 -11.78
N GLU A 49 2.09 -14.55 -12.60
CA GLU A 49 1.40 -15.79 -12.27
C GLU A 49 2.05 -16.55 -11.12
N ASP A 50 3.36 -16.37 -10.91
CA ASP A 50 4.09 -16.99 -9.81
C ASP A 50 4.00 -16.19 -8.50
N ASP A 51 3.38 -15.01 -8.52
CA ASP A 51 3.22 -14.17 -7.34
C ASP A 51 2.06 -14.69 -6.50
N LEU A 52 2.37 -15.28 -5.34
CA LEU A 52 1.36 -15.81 -4.42
C LEU A 52 0.38 -14.74 -3.94
N TRP A 53 0.85 -13.50 -3.83
CA TRP A 53 -0.01 -12.40 -3.45
C TRP A 53 -1.09 -12.15 -4.52
N LEU A 54 -0.71 -12.05 -5.78
CA LEU A 54 -1.65 -11.86 -6.88
C LEU A 54 -2.62 -13.04 -6.99
N GLN A 55 -2.16 -14.26 -6.77
CA GLN A 55 -2.99 -15.45 -6.80
C GLN A 55 -4.06 -15.46 -5.71
N THR A 56 -3.80 -14.86 -4.56
CA THR A 56 -4.70 -14.88 -3.42
C THR A 56 -5.60 -13.65 -3.30
N LEU A 57 -5.37 -12.60 -4.09
CA LEU A 57 -6.13 -11.36 -4.03
C LEU A 57 -7.64 -11.57 -4.09
N SER A 58 -8.09 -12.38 -5.03
CA SER A 58 -9.51 -12.65 -5.24
C SER A 58 -10.12 -13.58 -4.18
N LYS A 59 -9.30 -14.20 -3.35
CA LYS A 59 -9.73 -15.13 -2.30
C LYS A 59 -9.82 -14.47 -0.93
N ARG A 60 -9.30 -13.25 -0.78
CA ARG A 60 -9.30 -12.54 0.48
C ARG A 60 -10.58 -11.76 0.71
N ARG A 61 -10.97 -11.67 1.98
CA ARG A 61 -11.99 -10.75 2.44
C ARG A 61 -11.32 -9.48 2.94
N TRP A 62 -11.91 -8.34 2.63
CA TRP A 62 -11.30 -7.05 2.88
C TRP A 62 -12.11 -6.25 3.88
N SER A 63 -11.42 -5.50 4.74
CA SER A 63 -12.03 -4.56 5.66
C SER A 63 -11.14 -3.33 5.83
N LEU A 64 -11.78 -2.19 6.14
CA LEU A 64 -11.07 -0.97 6.52
C LEU A 64 -10.83 -1.01 8.02
N GLU A 65 -9.56 -0.95 8.42
CA GLU A 65 -9.18 -0.98 9.84
C GLU A 65 -8.15 0.11 10.13
N ILE A 66 -8.13 0.57 11.38
CA ILE A 66 -7.08 1.45 11.88
C ILE A 66 -6.07 0.58 12.60
N VAL A 67 -4.82 0.62 12.15
CA VAL A 67 -3.76 -0.25 12.66
C VAL A 67 -2.58 0.59 13.16
N PRO A 68 -2.03 0.29 14.34
CA PRO A 68 -0.79 0.94 14.79
C PRO A 68 0.35 0.68 13.81
N ILE A 69 1.08 1.74 13.46
CA ILE A 69 2.23 1.63 12.55
C ILE A 69 3.24 0.60 13.06
N ALA A 70 3.45 0.55 14.38
CA ALA A 70 4.39 -0.38 15.00
C ALA A 70 4.03 -1.87 14.82
N ARG A 71 2.76 -2.19 14.50
CA ARG A 71 2.32 -3.58 14.28
C ARG A 71 2.57 -4.06 12.86
N ILE A 72 2.76 -3.14 11.91
CA ILE A 72 2.94 -3.47 10.50
C ILE A 72 4.36 -3.98 10.29
N LYS A 73 4.49 -5.13 9.65
CA LYS A 73 5.78 -5.76 9.34
C LYS A 73 6.11 -5.59 7.87
N LEU A 74 7.38 -5.39 7.57
CA LEU A 74 7.87 -5.26 6.19
C LEU A 74 8.41 -6.60 5.70
N ASN A 75 8.19 -6.88 4.42
CA ASN A 75 8.75 -8.05 3.78
C ASN A 75 10.23 -7.81 3.43
N PRO A 76 11.18 -8.54 4.03
CA PRO A 76 12.62 -8.33 3.75
C PRO A 76 12.98 -8.54 2.27
N ALA A 77 12.30 -9.44 1.58
CA ALA A 77 12.54 -9.68 0.16
C ALA A 77 12.21 -8.46 -0.70
N ILE A 78 11.24 -7.64 -0.27
CA ILE A 78 10.88 -6.42 -0.97
C ILE A 78 11.85 -5.29 -0.62
N VAL A 79 12.08 -5.05 0.68
CA VAL A 79 12.91 -3.91 1.11
C VAL A 79 14.38 -4.08 0.74
N ASN A 80 14.86 -5.30 0.57
CA ASN A 80 16.24 -5.60 0.21
C ASN A 80 16.42 -5.86 -1.29
N TYR A 81 15.39 -5.64 -2.08
CA TYR A 81 15.47 -5.90 -3.52
C TYR A 81 16.44 -4.95 -4.21
N VAL A 82 17.35 -5.53 -4.97
CA VAL A 82 18.30 -4.81 -5.83
C VAL A 82 18.35 -5.55 -7.17
N ASP A 83 18.24 -4.79 -8.26
CA ASP A 83 18.44 -5.34 -9.60
C ASP A 83 19.90 -5.10 -10.02
N PRO A 84 20.72 -6.16 -10.13
CA PRO A 84 22.14 -5.99 -10.47
C PRO A 84 22.37 -5.52 -11.91
N LYS A 85 21.38 -5.67 -12.80
CA LYS A 85 21.51 -5.26 -14.20
C LYS A 85 21.28 -3.77 -14.40
N SER A 86 20.24 -3.22 -13.76
CA SER A 86 19.87 -1.81 -13.89
C SER A 86 20.48 -0.93 -12.80
N GLY A 87 20.97 -1.53 -11.72
CA GLY A 87 21.40 -0.81 -10.53
C GLY A 87 20.23 -0.31 -9.67
N TYR A 88 18.99 -0.72 -9.99
CA TYR A 88 17.83 -0.36 -9.19
C TYR A 88 17.97 -0.89 -7.77
N ASN A 89 17.79 0.00 -6.79
CA ASN A 89 17.82 -0.34 -5.37
C ASN A 89 16.51 0.17 -4.75
N PHE A 90 15.72 -0.76 -4.22
CA PHE A 90 14.40 -0.44 -3.67
C PHE A 90 14.50 0.55 -2.51
N GLN A 91 15.47 0.40 -1.61
CA GLN A 91 15.63 1.30 -0.45
C GLN A 91 15.97 2.71 -0.86
N GLU A 92 16.83 2.89 -1.86
CA GLU A 92 17.19 4.22 -2.38
C GLU A 92 15.99 4.90 -3.02
N GLU A 93 15.25 4.18 -3.84
CA GLU A 93 14.06 4.70 -4.50
C GLU A 93 12.96 5.01 -3.47
N LEU A 94 12.81 4.16 -2.47
CA LEU A 94 11.85 4.37 -1.38
C LEU A 94 12.18 5.62 -0.57
N ALA A 95 13.46 5.85 -0.25
CA ALA A 95 13.90 7.03 0.48
C ALA A 95 13.57 8.32 -0.29
N LYS A 96 13.83 8.31 -1.59
CA LYS A 96 13.53 9.44 -2.47
C LYS A 96 12.04 9.72 -2.56
N ARG A 97 11.24 8.69 -2.85
CA ARG A 97 9.79 8.83 -3.03
C ARG A 97 9.07 9.18 -1.73
N SER A 98 9.52 8.64 -0.60
CA SER A 98 8.93 8.96 0.69
C SER A 98 9.22 10.40 1.12
N LEU A 99 10.37 10.94 0.76
CA LEU A 99 10.68 12.35 1.00
C LEU A 99 9.74 13.28 0.22
N GLU A 100 9.49 12.98 -1.04
CA GLU A 100 8.54 13.72 -1.88
C GLU A 100 7.12 13.65 -1.31
N LEU A 101 6.68 12.47 -0.90
CA LEU A 101 5.35 12.26 -0.33
C LEU A 101 5.20 12.99 1.03
N ARG A 102 6.24 12.97 1.85
CA ARG A 102 6.26 13.69 3.13
C ARG A 102 6.07 15.19 2.92
N THR A 103 6.76 15.75 1.96
CA THR A 103 6.59 17.17 1.59
C THR A 103 5.17 17.44 1.11
N GLY A 104 4.64 16.57 0.25
CA GLY A 104 3.27 16.69 -0.24
C GLY A 104 2.23 16.68 0.88
N ILE A 105 2.36 15.80 1.84
CA ILE A 105 1.45 15.73 2.99
C ILE A 105 1.57 16.96 3.88
N LYS A 106 2.79 17.36 4.22
CA LYS A 106 3.02 18.50 5.12
C LYS A 106 2.63 19.83 4.51
N GLU A 107 3.02 20.08 3.26
CA GLU A 107 2.90 21.40 2.66
C GLU A 107 1.67 21.57 1.79
N PHE A 108 1.16 20.49 1.21
CA PHE A 108 0.09 20.54 0.24
C PHE A 108 -1.15 19.74 0.67
N SER A 109 -1.14 19.13 1.84
CA SER A 109 -2.26 18.32 2.36
C SER A 109 -2.73 17.25 1.37
N ILE A 110 -1.80 16.59 0.70
CA ILE A 110 -2.11 15.53 -0.25
C ILE A 110 -2.92 14.42 0.44
N VAL A 111 -3.96 13.97 -0.23
CA VAL A 111 -4.81 12.87 0.22
C VAL A 111 -4.19 11.55 -0.26
N ILE A 112 -4.10 10.58 0.63
CA ILE A 112 -3.49 9.28 0.33
C ILE A 112 -4.50 8.14 0.49
N TRP A 113 -4.20 7.00 -0.14
CA TRP A 113 -4.93 5.76 0.07
C TRP A 113 -4.41 5.01 1.29
N PRO A 114 -5.24 4.23 1.98
CA PRO A 114 -4.77 3.30 3.02
C PRO A 114 -3.71 2.34 2.46
N VAL A 115 -2.80 1.93 3.30
CA VAL A 115 -1.87 0.85 2.98
C VAL A 115 -2.61 -0.49 2.96
N ILE A 116 -2.03 -1.51 2.33
CA ILE A 116 -2.64 -2.83 2.22
C ILE A 116 -1.80 -3.82 3.03
N VAL A 117 -2.46 -4.51 3.96
CA VAL A 117 -1.80 -5.43 4.90
C VAL A 117 -2.54 -6.76 4.91
N ARG A 118 -1.82 -7.86 4.96
CA ARG A 118 -2.43 -9.17 5.17
C ARG A 118 -2.55 -9.47 6.65
N LYS A 119 -3.70 -10.03 7.04
CA LYS A 119 -4.06 -10.14 8.46
C LYS A 119 -3.31 -11.24 9.20
N GLU A 120 -2.96 -12.33 8.54
CA GLU A 120 -2.32 -13.48 9.18
C GLU A 120 -1.01 -13.15 9.89
N ASP A 121 -0.27 -12.16 9.41
CA ASP A 121 1.02 -11.78 9.99
C ASP A 121 1.26 -10.26 10.05
N PHE A 122 0.28 -9.45 9.71
CA PHE A 122 0.38 -7.99 9.63
C PHE A 122 1.48 -7.51 8.67
N MET A 123 1.80 -8.31 7.66
CA MET A 123 2.80 -7.93 6.68
C MET A 123 2.23 -6.94 5.67
N LEU A 124 2.99 -5.86 5.45
CA LEU A 124 2.67 -4.85 4.45
C LEU A 124 2.83 -5.46 3.06
N VAL A 125 1.76 -5.39 2.27
CA VAL A 125 1.75 -5.92 0.92
C VAL A 125 1.94 -4.81 -0.10
N ASP A 126 1.27 -3.68 0.10
CA ASP A 126 1.35 -2.52 -0.78
C ASP A 126 1.32 -1.22 0.02
N GLY A 127 2.03 -0.21 -0.47
CA GLY A 127 2.10 1.08 0.19
C GLY A 127 3.38 1.30 1.00
N TYR A 128 4.50 0.72 0.59
CA TYR A 128 5.79 0.91 1.27
C TYR A 128 6.20 2.37 1.37
N CYS A 129 5.96 3.15 0.32
CA CYS A 129 6.23 4.59 0.32
C CYS A 129 5.35 5.31 1.35
N ARG A 130 4.07 5.02 1.38
CA ARG A 130 3.12 5.60 2.34
C ARG A 130 3.47 5.21 3.77
N TYR A 131 3.77 3.94 4.01
CA TYR A 131 4.18 3.46 5.33
C TYR A 131 5.44 4.18 5.82
N THR A 132 6.47 4.23 4.99
CA THR A 132 7.74 4.89 5.33
C THR A 132 7.55 6.37 5.62
N THR A 133 6.72 7.04 4.85
CA THR A 133 6.36 8.45 5.03
C THR A 133 5.64 8.66 6.36
N LEU A 134 4.63 7.85 6.66
CA LEU A 134 3.86 7.96 7.91
C LEU A 134 4.75 7.73 9.13
N LYS A 135 5.64 6.76 9.06
CA LYS A 135 6.62 6.50 10.12
C LYS A 135 7.55 7.68 10.33
N ALA A 136 8.07 8.27 9.25
CA ALA A 136 8.93 9.44 9.31
C ALA A 136 8.23 10.68 9.88
N LEU A 137 6.92 10.80 9.66
CA LEU A 137 6.09 11.88 10.22
C LEU A 137 5.73 11.66 11.70
N GLY A 138 6.07 10.50 12.26
CA GLY A 138 5.73 10.16 13.65
C GLY A 138 4.26 9.82 13.86
N VAL A 139 3.55 9.45 12.80
CA VAL A 139 2.13 9.07 12.87
C VAL A 139 2.02 7.72 13.58
N PRO A 140 1.22 7.60 14.67
CA PRO A 140 1.17 6.36 15.44
C PRO A 140 0.32 5.26 14.83
N LYS A 141 -0.65 5.61 13.99
CA LYS A 141 -1.61 4.67 13.39
C LYS A 141 -2.10 5.15 12.03
N THR A 142 -2.58 4.22 11.21
CA THR A 142 -3.03 4.52 9.86
C THR A 142 -4.26 3.71 9.50
N TYR A 143 -5.06 4.26 8.56
CA TYR A 143 -6.07 3.46 7.87
C TYR A 143 -5.39 2.40 7.02
N THR A 144 -5.98 1.22 7.03
CA THR A 144 -5.42 0.03 6.38
C THR A 144 -6.53 -0.77 5.73
N TYR A 145 -6.30 -1.23 4.51
CA TYR A 145 -7.13 -2.28 3.92
C TYR A 145 -6.54 -3.61 4.37
N MET A 146 -7.31 -4.32 5.20
CA MET A 146 -6.88 -5.57 5.82
C MET A 146 -7.48 -6.74 5.07
N GLY A 147 -6.63 -7.62 4.55
CA GLY A 147 -7.07 -8.81 3.80
C GLY A 147 -6.92 -10.09 4.61
N THR A 148 -8.03 -10.83 4.74
CA THR A 148 -8.11 -12.09 5.49
C THR A 148 -8.48 -13.23 4.52
N ILE A 149 -7.83 -14.36 4.64
CA ILE A 149 -8.23 -15.58 3.91
C ILE A 149 -9.33 -16.29 4.65
#